data_d1002ef3ed0a3e13c6cd8b3787f13063
#
_entry.id   d1002ef3ed0a3e13c6cd8b3787f13063
#
_cell.length_a   1.000
_cell.length_b   1.000
_cell.length_c   1.000
_cell.angle_alpha   90.00
_cell.angle_beta   90.00
_cell.angle_gamma   90.00
#
_symmetry.space_group_name_H-M   'P 1'
#
loop_
_entity.id
_entity.type
_entity.pdbx_description
1 polymer ?
#
loop_
_entity_poly.entity_id
_entity_poly.type
_entity_poly.pdbx_seq_one_letter_code
_entity_poly.pdbx_strand_id
1 'polypeptide(L)'
;MLSIGTPQIKLLEKLCNAMSVSGDEGEVRRIVLEEVKPYADEVKVDALGSVLVRKKSAGKKPLRVLLDAHMDEVGFMIVNDDGEGFFNFEVVGGIDPRHLVGKQVIVGKDHALGVIGAKPIHLTTAEERQHTIETCLLYTSRCV
;
A
#
# COMPACT_ATOMS: atom_id res chain seq x y z
N MET A 1 -16.39 24.88 15.24
CA MET A 1 -16.61 23.59 14.57
C MET A 1 -15.42 23.35 13.64
N LEU A 2 -14.68 22.28 13.81
CA LEU A 2 -13.62 21.92 12.86
C LEU A 2 -14.31 21.48 11.56
N SER A 3 -14.09 22.20 10.47
CA SER A 3 -14.62 21.83 9.16
C SER A 3 -13.51 21.19 8.32
N ILE A 4 -13.86 20.11 7.60
CA ILE A 4 -12.98 19.54 6.61
C ILE A 4 -12.98 20.48 5.40
N GLY A 5 -11.83 21.02 5.08
CA GLY A 5 -11.62 21.94 3.94
C GLY A 5 -10.76 21.33 2.85
N THR A 6 -10.52 22.12 1.81
CA THR A 6 -9.71 21.71 0.66
C THR A 6 -8.31 21.17 1.04
N PRO A 7 -7.58 21.72 2.04
CA PRO A 7 -6.29 21.17 2.43
C PRO A 7 -6.37 19.72 2.95
N GLN A 8 -7.37 19.41 3.77
CA GLN A 8 -7.56 18.07 4.33
C GLN A 8 -7.96 17.06 3.24
N ILE A 9 -8.79 17.49 2.27
CA ILE A 9 -9.15 16.66 1.12
C ILE A 9 -7.93 16.35 0.26
N LYS A 10 -7.09 17.34 -0.02
CA LYS A 10 -5.84 17.15 -0.78
C LYS A 10 -4.85 16.23 -0.07
N LEU A 11 -4.75 16.33 1.26
CA LEU A 11 -3.91 15.43 2.04
C LEU A 11 -4.43 13.99 1.97
N LEU A 12 -5.75 13.79 2.10
CA LEU A 12 -6.37 12.49 1.95
C LEU A 12 -6.12 11.91 0.55
N GLU A 13 -6.30 12.70 -0.50
CA GLU A 13 -5.99 12.30 -1.88
C GLU A 13 -4.52 11.89 -2.04
N LYS A 14 -3.58 12.67 -1.48
CA LYS A 14 -2.16 12.38 -1.50
C LYS A 14 -1.83 11.05 -0.80
N LEU A 15 -2.46 10.78 0.35
CA LEU A 15 -2.30 9.53 1.10
C LEU A 15 -2.91 8.33 0.35
N CYS A 16 -4.10 8.48 -0.24
CA CYS A 16 -4.78 7.40 -0.95
C CYS A 16 -4.11 7.04 -2.29
N ASN A 17 -3.30 7.94 -2.87
CA ASN A 17 -2.58 7.69 -4.12
C ASN A 17 -1.13 7.24 -3.90
N ALA A 18 -0.65 7.24 -2.67
CA ALA A 18 0.69 6.76 -2.33
C ALA A 18 0.70 5.24 -2.19
N MET A 19 1.74 4.58 -2.67
CA MET A 19 1.95 3.15 -2.48
C MET A 19 2.45 2.86 -1.08
N SER A 20 1.82 1.90 -0.40
CA SER A 20 2.11 1.60 0.99
C SER A 20 1.81 0.14 1.37
N VAL A 21 2.28 -0.81 0.56
CA VAL A 21 2.15 -2.23 0.91
C VAL A 21 2.98 -2.54 2.16
N SER A 22 2.48 -3.41 3.03
CA SER A 22 3.19 -3.81 4.27
C SER A 22 4.63 -4.21 3.97
N GLY A 23 5.57 -3.54 4.63
CA GLY A 23 7.02 -3.68 4.41
C GLY A 23 7.62 -2.66 3.43
N ASP A 24 6.82 -1.92 2.66
CA ASP A 24 7.28 -0.83 1.77
C ASP A 24 6.43 0.44 1.91
N GLU A 25 6.22 0.90 3.15
CA GLU A 25 5.43 2.09 3.48
C GLU A 25 6.19 3.41 3.23
N GLY A 26 7.25 3.39 2.45
CA GLY A 26 8.16 4.53 2.27
C GLY A 26 7.49 5.80 1.75
N GLU A 27 6.50 5.67 0.86
CA GLU A 27 5.80 6.83 0.29
C GLU A 27 4.89 7.51 1.32
N VAL A 28 4.04 6.75 2.00
CA VAL A 28 3.16 7.27 3.04
C VAL A 28 3.96 7.82 4.20
N ARG A 29 5.05 7.16 4.59
CA ARG A 29 5.95 7.64 5.65
C ARG A 29 6.52 9.02 5.33
N ARG A 30 6.93 9.28 4.08
CA ARG A 30 7.41 10.62 3.67
C ARG A 30 6.33 11.68 3.82
N ILE A 31 5.10 11.38 3.37
CA ILE A 31 3.96 12.29 3.49
C ILE A 31 3.69 12.60 4.97
N VAL A 32 3.63 11.56 5.82
CA VAL A 32 3.39 11.73 7.26
C VAL A 32 4.47 12.59 7.90
N LEU A 33 5.75 12.32 7.60
CA LEU A 33 6.87 13.10 8.13
C LEU A 33 6.81 14.58 7.72
N GLU A 34 6.46 14.88 6.47
CA GLU A 34 6.29 16.26 5.99
C GLU A 34 5.17 16.98 6.75
N GLU A 35 4.02 16.31 6.94
CA GLU A 35 2.84 16.88 7.56
C GLU A 35 2.99 17.09 9.09
N VAL A 36 3.66 16.16 9.80
CA VAL A 36 3.77 16.25 11.26
C VAL A 36 4.91 17.13 11.74
N LYS A 37 5.98 17.25 10.96
CA LYS A 37 7.22 17.96 11.34
C LYS A 37 6.99 19.39 11.83
N PRO A 38 6.12 20.22 11.23
CA PRO A 38 5.88 21.58 11.70
C PRO A 38 5.24 21.67 13.10
N TYR A 39 4.60 20.60 13.55
CA TYR A 39 3.83 20.56 14.81
C TYR A 39 4.48 19.75 15.92
N ALA A 40 5.54 19.02 15.61
CA ALA A 40 6.22 18.10 16.52
C ALA A 40 7.35 18.75 17.29
N ASP A 41 7.51 18.38 18.55
CA ASP A 41 8.71 18.70 19.34
C ASP A 41 9.81 17.64 19.17
N GLU A 42 9.42 16.43 18.79
CA GLU A 42 10.34 15.32 18.52
C GLU A 42 9.71 14.38 17.49
N VAL A 43 10.50 13.96 16.51
CA VAL A 43 10.13 12.97 15.50
C VAL A 43 11.22 11.92 15.44
N LYS A 44 10.85 10.65 15.47
CA LYS A 44 11.75 9.51 15.36
C LYS A 44 11.11 8.48 14.43
N VAL A 45 11.94 7.88 13.58
CA VAL A 45 11.57 6.68 12.83
C VAL A 45 12.33 5.50 13.45
N ASP A 46 11.62 4.44 13.79
CA ASP A 46 12.23 3.25 14.37
C ASP A 46 12.76 2.27 13.30
N ALA A 47 13.32 1.15 13.74
CA ALA A 47 13.90 0.15 12.85
C ALA A 47 12.86 -0.57 11.97
N LEU A 48 11.59 -0.57 12.35
CA LEU A 48 10.48 -1.12 11.59
C LEU A 48 9.85 -0.10 10.63
N GLY A 49 10.30 1.17 10.70
CA GLY A 49 9.78 2.25 9.89
C GLY A 49 8.60 2.98 10.51
N SER A 50 8.19 2.68 11.74
CA SER A 50 7.12 3.41 12.43
C SER A 50 7.53 4.85 12.73
N VAL A 51 6.63 5.80 12.50
CA VAL A 51 6.86 7.21 12.79
C VAL A 51 6.34 7.55 14.18
N LEU A 52 7.25 7.86 15.09
CA LEU A 52 6.96 8.26 16.45
C LEU A 52 7.05 9.78 16.57
N VAL A 53 5.93 10.41 16.88
CA VAL A 53 5.83 11.87 16.98
C VAL A 53 5.45 12.25 18.40
N ARG A 54 6.19 13.16 18.98
CA ARG A 54 5.89 13.69 20.31
C ARG A 54 5.63 15.19 20.26
N LYS A 55 4.51 15.60 20.86
CA LYS A 55 4.14 16.97 21.14
C LYS A 55 4.10 17.16 22.65
N LYS A 56 4.88 18.09 23.19
CA LYS A 56 4.88 18.41 24.61
C LYS A 56 3.68 19.28 24.97
N SER A 57 3.10 19.01 26.12
CA SER A 57 2.08 19.90 26.68
C SER A 57 2.73 21.10 27.37
N ALA A 58 2.08 22.25 27.26
CA ALA A 58 2.46 23.45 28.02
C ALA A 58 1.87 23.48 29.46
N GLY A 59 1.01 22.54 29.82
CA GLY A 59 0.29 22.50 31.09
C GLY A 59 1.17 22.00 32.26
N LYS A 60 0.88 22.47 33.50
CA LYS A 60 1.56 22.02 34.71
C LYS A 60 1.32 20.55 35.06
N LYS A 61 0.20 19.95 34.62
CA LYS A 61 -0.14 18.53 34.78
C LYS A 61 -0.54 17.96 33.43
N PRO A 62 0.44 17.60 32.59
CA PRO A 62 0.13 17.14 31.24
C PRO A 62 -0.57 15.78 31.25
N LEU A 63 -1.68 15.67 30.53
CA LEU A 63 -2.28 14.40 30.16
C LEU A 63 -1.42 13.78 29.05
N ARG A 64 -1.13 12.48 29.18
CA ARG A 64 -0.50 11.71 28.11
C ARG A 64 -1.60 11.07 27.25
N VAL A 65 -1.61 11.41 25.98
CA VAL A 65 -2.54 10.84 24.99
C VAL A 65 -1.70 10.18 23.90
N LEU A 66 -2.03 8.93 23.55
CA LEU A 66 -1.48 8.23 22.41
C LEU A 66 -2.54 8.21 21.31
N LEU A 67 -2.15 8.65 20.10
CA LEU A 67 -2.88 8.44 18.87
C LEU A 67 -2.10 7.45 18.04
N ASP A 68 -2.75 6.37 17.62
CA ASP A 68 -2.15 5.29 16.86
C ASP A 68 -2.92 5.07 15.57
N ALA A 69 -2.20 4.91 14.45
CA ALA A 69 -2.76 4.61 13.13
C ALA A 69 -1.72 3.87 12.30
N HIS A 70 -2.17 2.88 11.52
CA HIS A 70 -1.29 2.18 10.59
C HIS A 70 -1.08 2.99 9.29
N MET A 71 0.03 2.73 8.60
CA MET A 71 0.42 3.37 7.34
C MET A 71 0.32 2.42 6.15
N ASP A 72 0.22 1.12 6.40
CA ASP A 72 0.19 0.11 5.34
C ASP A 72 -1.20 -0.13 4.78
N GLU A 73 -1.23 -0.67 3.59
CA GLU A 73 -2.42 -1.15 2.91
C GLU A 73 -2.19 -2.57 2.37
N VAL A 74 -3.28 -3.23 2.00
CA VAL A 74 -3.21 -4.53 1.33
C VAL A 74 -2.62 -4.39 -0.07
N GLY A 75 -1.89 -5.41 -0.52
CA GLY A 75 -1.27 -5.36 -1.85
C GLY A 75 -0.68 -6.70 -2.26
N PHE A 76 0.36 -6.64 -3.07
CA PHE A 76 0.98 -7.81 -3.68
C PHE A 76 2.49 -7.71 -3.61
N MET A 77 3.13 -8.85 -3.44
CA MET A 77 4.58 -8.99 -3.49
C MET A 77 4.96 -9.87 -4.69
N ILE A 78 5.73 -9.33 -5.63
CA ILE A 78 6.28 -10.10 -6.75
C ILE A 78 7.25 -11.13 -6.19
N VAL A 79 7.05 -12.40 -6.55
CA VAL A 79 7.87 -13.52 -6.10
C VAL A 79 8.65 -14.18 -7.25
N ASN A 80 8.24 -13.97 -8.49
CA ASN A 80 8.93 -14.48 -9.67
C ASN A 80 8.68 -13.61 -10.90
N ASP A 81 9.66 -13.56 -11.79
CA ASP A 81 9.63 -12.89 -13.10
C ASP A 81 10.00 -13.93 -14.16
N ASP A 82 9.17 -14.10 -15.18
CA ASP A 82 9.43 -15.00 -16.31
C ASP A 82 10.34 -14.39 -17.38
N GLY A 83 10.69 -13.11 -17.25
CA GLY A 83 11.51 -12.36 -18.19
C GLY A 83 10.76 -11.87 -19.45
N GLU A 84 9.49 -12.23 -19.62
CA GLU A 84 8.63 -11.84 -20.75
C GLU A 84 7.58 -10.80 -20.38
N GLY A 85 7.61 -10.32 -19.13
CA GLY A 85 6.71 -9.30 -18.62
C GLY A 85 5.55 -9.86 -17.81
N PHE A 86 5.56 -11.15 -17.50
CA PHE A 86 4.63 -11.76 -16.55
C PHE A 86 5.32 -11.96 -15.20
N PHE A 87 4.61 -11.61 -14.15
CA PHE A 87 5.08 -11.73 -12.78
C PHE A 87 4.13 -12.58 -11.96
N ASN A 88 4.68 -13.52 -11.22
CA ASN A 88 3.93 -14.19 -10.17
C ASN A 88 4.01 -13.35 -8.89
N PHE A 89 2.93 -13.32 -8.14
CA PHE A 89 2.88 -12.55 -6.91
C PHE A 89 2.15 -13.32 -5.81
N GLU A 90 2.50 -12.95 -4.58
CA GLU A 90 1.79 -13.37 -3.36
C GLU A 90 0.94 -12.21 -2.85
N VAL A 91 -0.21 -12.54 -2.25
CA VAL A 91 -1.11 -11.56 -1.63
C VAL A 91 -0.54 -11.13 -0.28
N VAL A 92 -0.44 -9.82 -0.07
CA VAL A 92 -0.06 -9.22 1.21
C VAL A 92 -1.29 -8.60 1.84
N GLY A 93 -1.76 -9.19 2.95
CA GLY A 93 -2.99 -8.78 3.62
C GLY A 93 -4.24 -9.54 3.16
N GLY A 94 -5.40 -9.08 3.62
CA GLY A 94 -6.69 -9.75 3.38
C GLY A 94 -7.35 -9.32 2.08
N ILE A 95 -7.04 -9.98 0.97
CA ILE A 95 -7.67 -9.74 -0.33
C ILE A 95 -8.38 -11.02 -0.79
N ASP A 96 -9.63 -10.91 -1.22
CA ASP A 96 -10.35 -12.02 -1.84
C ASP A 96 -9.88 -12.21 -3.29
N PRO A 97 -9.23 -13.33 -3.64
CA PRO A 97 -8.64 -13.55 -4.96
C PRO A 97 -9.70 -13.57 -6.09
N ARG A 98 -10.96 -13.82 -5.78
CA ARG A 98 -12.06 -13.80 -6.76
C ARG A 98 -12.29 -12.42 -7.38
N HIS A 99 -11.88 -11.36 -6.71
CA HIS A 99 -12.04 -9.99 -7.17
C HIS A 99 -10.82 -9.41 -7.87
N LEU A 100 -9.75 -10.20 -8.05
CA LEU A 100 -8.47 -9.71 -8.56
C LEU A 100 -8.39 -9.65 -10.08
N VAL A 101 -8.94 -10.65 -10.77
CA VAL A 101 -8.80 -10.80 -12.22
C VAL A 101 -9.32 -9.56 -12.95
N GLY A 102 -8.52 -9.02 -13.84
CA GLY A 102 -8.82 -7.81 -14.63
C GLY A 102 -8.62 -6.50 -13.87
N LYS A 103 -8.15 -6.53 -12.61
CA LYS A 103 -7.82 -5.30 -11.88
C LYS A 103 -6.52 -4.70 -12.37
N GLN A 104 -6.52 -3.37 -12.48
CA GLN A 104 -5.30 -2.61 -12.70
C GLN A 104 -4.56 -2.47 -11.38
N VAL A 105 -3.24 -2.55 -11.45
CA VAL A 105 -2.32 -2.42 -10.32
C VAL A 105 -1.15 -1.52 -10.71
N ILE A 106 -0.51 -0.98 -9.69
CA ILE A 106 0.73 -0.23 -9.82
C ILE A 106 1.86 -1.11 -9.31
N VAL A 107 2.95 -1.20 -10.08
CA VAL A 107 4.06 -2.12 -9.82
C VAL A 107 5.35 -1.35 -9.64
N GLY A 108 6.03 -1.61 -8.53
CA GLY A 108 7.36 -1.09 -8.24
C GLY A 108 7.43 0.41 -8.06
N LYS A 109 8.63 0.90 -7.77
CA LYS A 109 8.89 2.31 -7.43
C LYS A 109 8.70 3.29 -8.58
N ASP A 110 8.71 2.78 -9.80
CA ASP A 110 8.48 3.58 -11.02
C ASP A 110 6.99 3.68 -11.36
N HIS A 111 6.11 3.14 -10.52
CA HIS A 111 4.66 3.16 -10.69
C HIS A 111 4.20 2.60 -12.05
N ALA A 112 4.86 1.53 -12.52
CA ALA A 112 4.49 0.88 -13.76
C ALA A 112 3.06 0.32 -13.67
N LEU A 113 2.26 0.53 -14.71
CA LEU A 113 0.90 -0.01 -14.76
C LEU A 113 0.93 -1.49 -15.12
N GLY A 114 0.17 -2.28 -14.38
CA GLY A 114 -0.03 -3.70 -14.62
C GLY A 114 -1.51 -4.07 -14.57
N VAL A 115 -1.83 -5.27 -15.05
CA VAL A 115 -3.17 -5.86 -14.98
C VAL A 115 -3.05 -7.27 -14.45
N ILE A 116 -3.87 -7.61 -13.47
CA ILE A 116 -3.94 -8.97 -12.93
C ILE A 116 -4.68 -9.85 -13.93
N GLY A 117 -3.98 -10.85 -14.47
CA GLY A 117 -4.52 -11.85 -15.35
C GLY A 117 -4.88 -13.16 -14.63
N ALA A 118 -5.57 -14.03 -15.31
CA ALA A 118 -5.77 -15.41 -14.89
C ALA A 118 -5.51 -16.34 -16.07
N LYS A 119 -5.13 -17.59 -15.77
CA LYS A 119 -5.00 -18.63 -16.77
C LYS A 119 -6.34 -18.80 -17.51
N PRO A 120 -6.36 -18.68 -18.84
CA PRO A 120 -7.60 -18.84 -19.62
C PRO A 120 -8.25 -20.19 -19.35
N ILE A 121 -9.57 -20.22 -19.24
CA ILE A 121 -10.32 -21.41 -18.84
C ILE A 121 -10.09 -22.63 -19.76
N HIS A 122 -9.81 -22.39 -21.04
CA HIS A 122 -9.50 -23.46 -22.01
C HIS A 122 -8.10 -24.06 -21.83
N LEU A 123 -7.22 -23.41 -21.06
CA LEU A 123 -5.91 -23.91 -20.70
C LEU A 123 -5.87 -24.50 -19.28
N THR A 124 -6.98 -24.43 -18.52
CA THR A 124 -7.08 -25.00 -17.18
C THR A 124 -7.48 -26.47 -17.21
N THR A 125 -6.94 -27.26 -16.31
CA THR A 125 -7.38 -28.65 -16.06
C THR A 125 -8.71 -28.69 -15.31
N ALA A 126 -9.36 -29.87 -15.27
CA ALA A 126 -10.58 -30.05 -14.49
C ALA A 126 -10.37 -29.85 -12.99
N GLU A 127 -9.19 -30.20 -12.48
CA GLU A 127 -8.79 -30.01 -11.08
C GLU A 127 -8.57 -28.53 -10.78
N GLU A 128 -7.81 -27.80 -11.60
CA GLU A 128 -7.58 -26.36 -11.45
C GLU A 128 -8.89 -25.56 -11.44
N ARG A 129 -9.93 -26.01 -12.15
CA ARG A 129 -11.24 -25.35 -12.16
C ARG A 129 -12.06 -25.55 -10.88
N GLN A 130 -11.72 -26.55 -10.08
CA GLN A 130 -12.38 -26.80 -8.78
C GLN A 130 -11.74 -26.05 -7.63
N HIS A 131 -10.50 -25.58 -7.80
CA HIS A 131 -9.79 -24.77 -6.82
C HIS A 131 -9.97 -23.29 -7.12
N THR A 132 -10.05 -22.49 -6.07
CA THR A 132 -9.97 -21.02 -6.18
C THR A 132 -8.65 -20.69 -6.85
N ILE A 133 -8.63 -19.66 -7.70
CA ILE A 133 -7.43 -19.19 -8.42
C ILE A 133 -6.32 -18.96 -7.39
N GLU A 134 -5.36 -19.89 -7.30
CA GLU A 134 -4.27 -19.84 -6.34
C GLU A 134 -3.11 -18.98 -6.83
N THR A 135 -3.01 -18.76 -8.16
CA THR A 135 -1.92 -17.99 -8.76
C THR A 135 -2.48 -17.00 -9.78
N CYS A 136 -2.33 -15.74 -9.51
CA CYS A 136 -2.62 -14.68 -10.47
C CYS A 136 -1.33 -14.29 -11.19
N LEU A 137 -1.41 -14.13 -12.52
CA LEU A 137 -0.34 -13.60 -13.34
C LEU A 137 -0.53 -12.10 -13.46
N LEU A 138 0.52 -11.34 -13.14
CA LEU A 138 0.54 -9.91 -13.36
C LEU A 138 1.20 -9.65 -14.72
N TYR A 139 0.52 -8.95 -15.60
CA TYR A 139 1.06 -8.50 -16.88
C TYR A 139 1.36 -7.01 -16.80
N THR A 140 2.61 -6.63 -17.04
CA THR A 140 2.98 -5.23 -17.25
C THR A 140 3.23 -5.01 -18.73
N SER A 141 2.48 -4.10 -19.36
CA SER A 141 2.87 -3.65 -20.69
C SER A 141 4.16 -2.85 -20.56
N ARG A 142 5.29 -3.41 -21.00
CA ARG A 142 6.44 -2.57 -21.32
C ARG A 142 6.00 -1.63 -22.43
N CYS A 143 5.79 -0.37 -22.12
CA CYS A 143 5.89 0.68 -23.15
C CYS A 143 7.34 0.68 -23.65
N VAL A 144 7.54 0.18 -24.83
CA VAL A 144 8.78 0.36 -25.60
C VAL A 144 8.81 1.80 -26.08
#